data_c28085664bbab3acd78d7afc95b0f836
#
_entry.id   c28085664bbab3acd78d7afc95b0f836
#
_cell.length_a   1.000
_cell.length_b   1.000
_cell.length_c   1.000
_cell.angle_alpha   90.00
_cell.angle_beta   90.00
_cell.angle_gamma   90.00
#
_symmetry.space_group_name_H-M   'P 1'
#
loop_
_entity.id
_entity.type
_entity.pdbx_description
1 polymer ?
#
loop_
_entity_poly.entity_id
_entity_poly.type
_entity_poly.pdbx_seq_one_letter_code
_entity_poly.pdbx_strand_id
1 'polypeptide(L)'
;MSEATQPISRRNVAKGIAWTAPLIIGATAAPAYASSGGPPTISIGGACKAPGNSCNPFVKGYIVTMTITNSSHRDVWLYVSPTITVTGTDLALGYAGYSVGGGALQTGNIKIPAGEYVTVQLNTTSQNSANKAFDLTLSFTWGHTANPADDTEHTGTYVTATTTIPATPPDCCK
;
A
#
# COMPACT_ATOMS: atom_id res chain seq x y z
N MET A 1 44.37 -27.67 53.95
CA MET A 1 43.27 -28.27 53.19
C MET A 1 43.31 -27.68 51.79
N SER A 2 43.88 -28.48 50.83
CA SER A 2 44.01 -28.05 49.42
C SER A 2 42.82 -28.58 48.63
N GLU A 3 42.02 -27.70 48.12
CA GLU A 3 40.88 -28.01 47.25
C GLU A 3 41.38 -28.27 45.82
N ALA A 4 41.25 -29.50 45.38
CA ALA A 4 41.67 -29.92 44.03
C ALA A 4 40.64 -29.47 43.00
N THR A 5 41.02 -28.50 42.18
CA THR A 5 40.26 -28.06 41.02
C THR A 5 40.20 -29.18 39.98
N GLN A 6 39.05 -29.77 39.76
CA GLN A 6 38.86 -30.79 38.73
C GLN A 6 38.92 -30.17 37.34
N PRO A 7 39.68 -30.75 36.37
CA PRO A 7 39.70 -30.23 35.00
C PRO A 7 38.40 -30.53 34.30
N ILE A 8 37.81 -29.49 33.71
CA ILE A 8 36.58 -29.58 32.89
C ILE A 8 36.87 -30.39 31.63
N SER A 9 36.24 -31.55 31.52
CA SER A 9 36.40 -32.47 30.37
C SER A 9 35.89 -31.81 29.08
N ARG A 10 36.71 -31.84 28.01
CA ARG A 10 36.36 -31.33 26.66
C ARG A 10 35.06 -31.92 26.10
N ARG A 11 34.59 -33.04 26.63
CA ARG A 11 33.34 -33.69 26.24
C ARG A 11 32.10 -32.96 26.75
N ASN A 12 32.19 -32.19 27.83
CA ASN A 12 31.05 -31.45 28.40
C ASN A 12 30.86 -30.09 27.74
N VAL A 13 31.88 -29.53 27.10
CA VAL A 13 31.80 -28.29 26.36
C VAL A 13 31.03 -28.49 25.04
N ALA A 14 31.21 -29.66 24.41
CA ALA A 14 30.51 -29.97 23.14
C ALA A 14 28.99 -30.17 23.29
N LYS A 15 28.53 -30.55 24.52
CA LYS A 15 27.08 -30.72 24.76
C LYS A 15 26.35 -29.42 25.02
N GLY A 16 27.01 -28.35 25.44
CA GLY A 16 26.40 -27.04 25.70
C GLY A 16 26.22 -26.18 24.45
N ILE A 17 26.94 -26.46 23.37
CA ILE A 17 26.93 -25.64 22.15
C ILE A 17 25.89 -26.12 21.13
N ALA A 18 25.39 -27.36 21.27
CA ALA A 18 24.47 -27.97 20.30
C ALA A 18 23.03 -27.38 20.31
N TRP A 19 22.68 -26.55 21.27
CA TRP A 19 21.33 -26.04 21.43
C TRP A 19 21.14 -24.56 21.04
N THR A 20 22.20 -23.85 20.67
CA THR A 20 22.12 -22.43 20.30
C THR A 20 22.28 -22.18 18.79
N ALA A 21 22.58 -23.22 18.00
CA ALA A 21 22.80 -23.07 16.56
C ALA A 21 21.56 -22.99 15.64
N PRO A 22 20.35 -23.45 16.02
CA PRO A 22 19.25 -23.41 15.04
C PRO A 22 18.53 -22.07 14.93
N LEU A 23 18.81 -21.09 15.78
CA LEU A 23 18.07 -19.82 15.77
C LEU A 23 18.66 -18.72 14.87
N ILE A 24 19.87 -18.92 14.32
CA ILE A 24 20.51 -17.89 13.48
C ILE A 24 20.31 -18.14 11.98
N ILE A 25 19.90 -19.34 11.58
CA ILE A 25 19.72 -19.67 10.15
C ILE A 25 18.40 -19.16 9.57
N GLY A 26 17.45 -18.76 10.43
CA GLY A 26 16.16 -18.21 9.99
C GLY A 26 16.16 -16.70 9.64
N ALA A 27 17.22 -15.97 10.01
CA ALA A 27 17.21 -14.51 9.88
C ALA A 27 17.97 -13.96 8.65
N THR A 28 18.62 -14.81 7.85
CA THR A 28 19.41 -14.35 6.70
C THR A 28 18.86 -14.74 5.33
N ALA A 29 17.70 -15.35 5.29
CA ALA A 29 16.97 -15.50 4.04
C ALA A 29 15.86 -14.45 3.96
N ALA A 30 16.22 -13.17 4.06
CA ALA A 30 15.44 -12.15 3.35
C ALA A 30 15.61 -12.52 1.86
N PRO A 31 14.54 -12.94 1.18
CA PRO A 31 14.66 -13.27 -0.22
C PRO A 31 15.17 -12.03 -0.94
N ALA A 32 16.27 -12.20 -1.68
CA ALA A 32 16.79 -11.22 -2.62
C ALA A 32 15.81 -11.04 -3.80
N TYR A 33 14.54 -10.73 -3.52
CA TYR A 33 13.55 -10.33 -4.52
C TYR A 33 13.58 -8.82 -4.80
N ALA A 34 14.63 -8.14 -4.35
CA ALA A 34 14.82 -6.72 -4.56
C ALA A 34 15.52 -6.41 -5.88
N SER A 35 15.21 -7.08 -6.99
CA SER A 35 16.03 -6.80 -8.17
C SER A 35 15.32 -6.71 -9.51
N SER A 36 14.07 -6.98 -9.62
CA SER A 36 13.32 -6.65 -10.84
C SER A 36 12.29 -5.59 -10.49
N GLY A 37 12.20 -4.53 -11.29
CA GLY A 37 11.22 -3.47 -11.10
C GLY A 37 9.77 -3.99 -11.18
N GLY A 38 9.40 -4.80 -10.19
CA GLY A 38 8.06 -5.37 -10.05
C GLY A 38 7.02 -4.28 -9.77
N PRO A 39 5.71 -4.61 -9.95
CA PRO A 39 4.63 -3.68 -9.70
C PRO A 39 4.64 -3.21 -8.23
N PRO A 40 4.27 -1.97 -7.96
CA PRO A 40 4.03 -1.52 -6.60
C PRO A 40 2.85 -2.30 -6.00
N THR A 41 2.78 -2.33 -4.68
CA THR A 41 1.63 -2.90 -3.97
C THR A 41 0.77 -1.79 -3.42
N ILE A 42 -0.56 -1.96 -3.44
CA ILE A 42 -1.52 -1.01 -2.87
C ILE A 42 -2.28 -1.69 -1.74
N SER A 43 -2.31 -1.05 -0.58
CA SER A 43 -3.18 -1.43 0.52
C SER A 43 -4.16 -0.30 0.83
N ILE A 44 -5.43 -0.63 1.05
CA ILE A 44 -6.47 0.33 1.40
C ILE A 44 -6.70 0.25 2.91
N GLY A 45 -6.42 1.36 3.60
CA GLY A 45 -6.55 1.46 5.07
C GLY A 45 -7.96 1.79 5.54
N GLY A 46 -8.81 2.29 4.64
CA GLY A 46 -10.20 2.62 4.95
C GLY A 46 -10.79 3.65 4.00
N ALA A 47 -12.09 3.87 4.16
CA ALA A 47 -12.81 4.89 3.40
C ALA A 47 -13.81 5.63 4.30
N CYS A 48 -14.00 6.90 4.00
CA CYS A 48 -15.01 7.75 4.61
C CYS A 48 -15.78 8.52 3.53
N LYS A 49 -16.92 9.07 3.91
CA LYS A 49 -17.76 9.83 3.01
C LYS A 49 -17.57 11.33 3.22
N ALA A 50 -17.37 12.07 2.12
CA ALA A 50 -17.33 13.53 2.13
C ALA A 50 -18.73 14.10 1.86
N PRO A 51 -19.41 14.69 2.88
CA PRO A 51 -20.74 15.25 2.71
C PRO A 51 -20.68 16.64 2.08
N GLY A 52 -21.02 16.72 0.80
CA GLY A 52 -21.11 18.01 0.09
C GLY A 52 -19.75 18.70 -0.14
N ASN A 53 -19.75 20.03 -0.20
CA ASN A 53 -18.55 20.84 -0.44
C ASN A 53 -17.84 21.29 0.85
N SER A 54 -18.17 20.71 1.99
CA SER A 54 -17.66 21.16 3.30
C SER A 54 -16.33 20.58 3.70
N CYS A 55 -15.78 19.66 2.94
CA CYS A 55 -14.52 18.93 3.21
C CYS A 55 -13.36 19.40 2.34
N ASN A 56 -13.04 20.68 2.38
CA ASN A 56 -11.88 21.17 1.63
C ASN A 56 -10.60 20.41 2.06
N PRO A 57 -9.75 19.87 1.11
CA PRO A 57 -9.81 20.11 -0.34
C PRO A 57 -10.70 19.12 -1.13
N PHE A 58 -11.37 18.19 -0.48
CA PHE A 58 -12.10 17.11 -1.13
C PHE A 58 -13.47 17.54 -1.66
N VAL A 59 -13.87 16.97 -2.79
CA VAL A 59 -15.21 17.15 -3.35
C VAL A 59 -16.16 16.06 -2.82
N LYS A 60 -17.45 16.26 -3.01
CA LYS A 60 -18.49 15.30 -2.62
C LYS A 60 -18.21 13.92 -3.20
N GLY A 61 -18.20 12.88 -2.35
CA GLY A 61 -17.95 11.50 -2.75
C GLY A 61 -17.40 10.68 -1.59
N TYR A 62 -16.51 9.77 -1.91
CA TYR A 62 -15.78 8.96 -0.92
C TYR A 62 -14.30 9.30 -0.95
N ILE A 63 -13.68 9.34 0.20
CA ILE A 63 -12.24 9.48 0.37
C ILE A 63 -11.69 8.13 0.81
N VAL A 64 -10.77 7.61 0.04
CA VAL A 64 -10.15 6.30 0.27
C VAL A 64 -8.70 6.51 0.65
N THR A 65 -8.33 6.16 1.89
CA THR A 65 -6.93 6.19 2.31
C THR A 65 -6.23 4.95 1.79
N MET A 66 -5.18 5.13 1.01
CA MET A 66 -4.38 4.03 0.48
C MET A 66 -2.89 4.29 0.68
N THR A 67 -2.16 3.22 0.96
CA THR A 67 -0.70 3.19 1.03
C THR A 67 -0.18 2.42 -0.16
N ILE A 68 0.73 3.04 -0.91
CA ILE A 68 1.36 2.47 -2.10
C ILE A 68 2.81 2.22 -1.73
N THR A 69 3.27 0.98 -1.83
CA THR A 69 4.64 0.58 -1.49
C THR A 69 5.39 0.18 -2.75
N ASN A 70 6.55 0.76 -2.94
CA ASN A 70 7.50 0.42 -4.00
C ASN A 70 8.70 -0.33 -3.38
N SER A 71 8.76 -1.64 -3.52
CA SER A 71 9.88 -2.45 -3.04
C SER A 71 11.04 -2.56 -4.04
N SER A 72 10.93 -1.92 -5.19
CA SER A 72 11.96 -1.93 -6.21
C SER A 72 13.06 -0.89 -5.94
N HIS A 73 14.17 -0.99 -6.66
CA HIS A 73 15.29 -0.03 -6.57
C HIS A 73 15.17 1.14 -7.57
N ARG A 74 14.04 1.25 -8.27
CA ARG A 74 13.72 2.34 -9.20
C ARG A 74 12.47 3.07 -8.73
N ASP A 75 12.37 4.36 -9.02
CA ASP A 75 11.13 5.10 -8.82
C ASP A 75 10.00 4.45 -9.63
N VAL A 76 8.81 4.44 -9.02
CA VAL A 76 7.57 3.96 -9.65
C VAL A 76 6.57 5.12 -9.69
N TRP A 77 5.78 5.15 -10.74
CA TRP A 77 4.69 6.09 -10.94
C TRP A 77 3.38 5.34 -11.10
N LEU A 78 2.36 5.71 -10.33
CA LEU A 78 0.98 5.34 -10.65
C LEU A 78 0.40 6.42 -11.55
N TYR A 79 -0.10 5.99 -12.70
CA TYR A 79 -0.74 6.90 -13.63
C TYR A 79 -2.18 7.14 -13.21
N VAL A 80 -2.52 8.43 -13.04
CA VAL A 80 -3.85 8.83 -12.58
C VAL A 80 -4.88 8.77 -13.70
N SER A 81 -6.09 8.69 -13.29
CA SER A 81 -7.33 8.20 -13.87
C SER A 81 -7.46 6.69 -13.69
N PRO A 82 -7.51 6.22 -12.42
CA PRO A 82 -7.73 4.81 -12.16
C PRO A 82 -9.07 4.36 -12.73
N THR A 83 -9.16 3.11 -13.13
CA THR A 83 -10.43 2.46 -13.33
C THR A 83 -11.05 2.18 -11.96
N ILE A 84 -12.23 2.73 -11.71
CA ILE A 84 -12.98 2.56 -10.47
C ILE A 84 -14.16 1.63 -10.76
N THR A 85 -14.16 0.45 -10.11
CA THR A 85 -15.25 -0.52 -10.24
C THR A 85 -15.97 -0.65 -8.91
N VAL A 86 -17.30 -0.60 -8.96
CA VAL A 86 -18.19 -0.78 -7.81
C VAL A 86 -19.01 -2.03 -8.04
N THR A 87 -19.10 -2.91 -7.02
CA THR A 87 -19.97 -4.08 -7.04
C THR A 87 -20.88 -4.09 -5.81
N GLY A 88 -22.07 -4.62 -5.97
CA GLY A 88 -23.08 -4.66 -4.90
C GLY A 88 -24.08 -3.48 -4.89
N THR A 89 -23.87 -2.43 -5.69
CA THR A 89 -24.80 -1.32 -5.89
C THR A 89 -24.72 -0.79 -7.32
N ASP A 90 -25.69 0.03 -7.73
CA ASP A 90 -25.69 0.76 -9.01
C ASP A 90 -24.97 2.11 -8.89
N LEU A 91 -24.13 2.29 -7.87
CA LEU A 91 -23.42 3.53 -7.61
C LEU A 91 -22.30 3.72 -8.65
N ALA A 92 -22.31 4.84 -9.36
CA ALA A 92 -21.22 5.24 -10.23
C ALA A 92 -20.27 6.18 -9.48
N LEU A 93 -18.99 5.85 -9.45
CA LEU A 93 -17.93 6.67 -8.88
C LEU A 93 -16.99 7.15 -9.98
N GLY A 94 -16.67 8.45 -9.95
CA GLY A 94 -15.62 9.06 -10.76
C GLY A 94 -14.37 9.35 -9.94
N TYR A 95 -13.27 9.62 -10.60
CA TYR A 95 -12.04 10.10 -9.98
C TYR A 95 -12.04 11.63 -9.91
N ALA A 96 -11.70 12.19 -8.76
CA ALA A 96 -11.59 13.64 -8.56
C ALA A 96 -10.14 14.09 -8.34
N GLY A 97 -9.28 13.25 -7.82
CA GLY A 97 -7.90 13.57 -7.47
C GLY A 97 -7.45 12.86 -6.21
N TYR A 98 -6.28 13.22 -5.73
CA TYR A 98 -5.74 12.71 -4.47
C TYR A 98 -5.07 13.84 -3.67
N SER A 99 -4.92 13.64 -2.37
CA SER A 99 -4.17 14.51 -1.46
C SER A 99 -3.08 13.69 -0.75
N VAL A 100 -1.95 14.31 -0.50
CA VAL A 100 -0.86 13.77 0.33
C VAL A 100 -0.81 14.58 1.61
N GLY A 101 -0.86 13.91 2.76
CA GLY A 101 -0.74 14.56 4.07
C GLY A 101 -1.79 15.63 4.37
N GLY A 102 -2.98 15.56 3.77
CA GLY A 102 -4.05 16.56 3.92
C GLY A 102 -3.82 17.87 3.14
N GLY A 103 -2.85 17.89 2.23
CA GLY A 103 -2.58 19.04 1.35
C GLY A 103 -3.64 19.24 0.27
N ALA A 104 -3.37 20.14 -0.66
CA ALA A 104 -4.27 20.42 -1.80
C ALA A 104 -4.54 19.18 -2.65
N LEU A 105 -5.73 19.13 -3.27
CA LEU A 105 -6.09 18.07 -4.19
C LEU A 105 -5.22 18.16 -5.46
N GLN A 106 -4.61 17.04 -5.84
CA GLN A 106 -3.74 16.88 -6.98
C GLN A 106 -4.38 15.95 -8.00
N THR A 107 -4.08 16.16 -9.27
CA THR A 107 -4.59 15.33 -10.40
C THR A 107 -3.46 14.73 -11.23
N GLY A 108 -2.20 14.99 -10.87
CA GLY A 108 -1.02 14.43 -11.54
C GLY A 108 -0.69 13.00 -11.13
N ASN A 109 0.26 12.38 -11.81
CA ASN A 109 0.70 11.03 -11.49
C ASN A 109 1.36 10.95 -10.11
N ILE A 110 1.17 9.82 -9.42
CA ILE A 110 1.69 9.62 -8.06
C ILE A 110 3.07 8.99 -8.16
N LYS A 111 4.10 9.71 -7.70
CA LYS A 111 5.47 9.20 -7.61
C LYS A 111 5.67 8.44 -6.31
N ILE A 112 6.23 7.25 -6.38
CA ILE A 112 6.65 6.44 -5.24
C ILE A 112 8.16 6.20 -5.38
N PRO A 113 9.02 6.82 -4.55
CA PRO A 113 10.45 6.64 -4.64
C PRO A 113 10.88 5.18 -4.44
N ALA A 114 12.07 4.86 -4.94
CA ALA A 114 12.66 3.52 -4.81
C ALA A 114 12.76 3.09 -3.36
N GLY A 115 12.25 1.90 -3.03
CA GLY A 115 12.31 1.32 -1.69
C GLY A 115 11.40 1.99 -0.65
N GLU A 116 10.53 2.93 -1.06
CA GLU A 116 9.69 3.71 -0.14
C GLU A 116 8.20 3.42 -0.31
N TYR A 117 7.41 4.06 0.51
CA TYR A 117 5.95 4.07 0.40
C TYR A 117 5.41 5.51 0.45
N VAL A 118 4.23 5.69 -0.13
CA VAL A 118 3.48 6.95 -0.08
C VAL A 118 2.05 6.66 0.36
N THR A 119 1.55 7.41 1.35
CA THR A 119 0.15 7.34 1.75
C THR A 119 -0.60 8.52 1.15
N VAL A 120 -1.68 8.22 0.44
CA VAL A 120 -2.53 9.22 -0.21
C VAL A 120 -4.00 9.02 0.20
N GLN A 121 -4.75 10.11 0.15
CA GLN A 121 -6.19 10.14 0.27
C GLN A 121 -6.77 10.36 -1.13
N LEU A 122 -7.27 9.30 -1.76
CA LEU A 122 -7.88 9.35 -3.08
C LEU A 122 -9.33 9.79 -2.94
N ASN A 123 -9.73 10.84 -3.65
CA ASN A 123 -11.09 11.33 -3.69
C ASN A 123 -11.83 10.81 -4.92
N THR A 124 -12.95 10.14 -4.67
CA THR A 124 -13.90 9.74 -5.73
C THR A 124 -15.08 10.67 -5.73
N THR A 125 -15.61 10.98 -6.91
CA THR A 125 -16.87 11.75 -7.04
C THR A 125 -18.06 10.80 -6.97
N SER A 126 -19.17 11.25 -6.37
CA SER A 126 -20.44 10.53 -6.41
C SER A 126 -21.60 11.52 -6.38
N GLN A 127 -22.62 11.26 -7.19
CA GLN A 127 -23.88 12.01 -7.17
C GLN A 127 -24.74 11.61 -5.97
N ASN A 128 -24.74 10.33 -5.61
CA ASN A 128 -25.54 9.74 -4.56
C ASN A 128 -24.65 8.95 -3.59
N SER A 129 -25.24 8.55 -2.47
CA SER A 129 -24.62 7.64 -1.51
C SER A 129 -25.25 6.27 -1.65
N ALA A 130 -24.46 5.21 -1.49
CA ALA A 130 -25.01 3.89 -1.25
C ALA A 130 -25.64 3.84 0.15
N ASN A 131 -26.79 3.19 0.25
CA ASN A 131 -27.45 2.88 1.52
C ASN A 131 -27.21 1.44 1.97
N LYS A 132 -26.33 0.72 1.29
CA LYS A 132 -25.87 -0.63 1.58
C LYS A 132 -24.35 -0.71 1.33
N ALA A 133 -23.71 -1.69 1.96
CA ALA A 133 -22.29 -1.94 1.74
C ALA A 133 -22.03 -2.34 0.27
N PHE A 134 -20.86 -1.98 -0.23
CA PHE A 134 -20.41 -2.33 -1.58
C PHE A 134 -18.89 -2.53 -1.62
N ASP A 135 -18.42 -3.27 -2.61
CA ASP A 135 -16.98 -3.41 -2.84
C ASP A 135 -16.52 -2.37 -3.86
N LEU A 136 -15.42 -1.72 -3.51
CA LEU A 136 -14.72 -0.75 -4.35
C LEU A 136 -13.39 -1.35 -4.79
N THR A 137 -13.19 -1.46 -6.10
CA THR A 137 -11.92 -1.87 -6.71
C THR A 137 -11.31 -0.67 -7.44
N LEU A 138 -10.06 -0.37 -7.11
CA LEU A 138 -9.23 0.64 -7.76
C LEU A 138 -8.17 -0.07 -8.60
N SER A 139 -8.07 0.26 -9.88
CA SER A 139 -7.07 -0.30 -10.80
C SER A 139 -6.28 0.85 -11.43
N PHE A 140 -4.96 0.84 -11.25
CA PHE A 140 -4.04 1.83 -11.81
C PHE A 140 -3.12 1.17 -12.81
N THR A 141 -2.83 1.85 -13.90
CA THR A 141 -1.62 1.57 -14.67
C THR A 141 -0.42 2.17 -13.97
N TRP A 142 0.75 1.59 -14.18
CA TRP A 142 1.98 2.01 -13.52
C TRP A 142 3.19 1.90 -14.45
N GLY A 143 4.29 2.52 -14.06
CA GLY A 143 5.54 2.45 -14.80
C GLY A 143 6.71 3.11 -14.06
N HIS A 144 7.86 3.22 -14.74
CA HIS A 144 9.08 3.80 -14.20
C HIS A 144 9.36 5.23 -14.68
N THR A 145 8.48 5.81 -15.48
CA THR A 145 8.60 7.18 -16.00
C THR A 145 7.44 8.05 -15.53
N ALA A 146 7.65 9.35 -15.43
CA ALA A 146 6.60 10.29 -15.03
C ALA A 146 5.46 10.38 -16.07
N ASN A 147 5.80 10.16 -17.34
CA ASN A 147 4.85 10.21 -18.45
C ASN A 147 4.58 8.77 -18.95
N PRO A 148 3.32 8.29 -18.93
CA PRO A 148 3.00 6.93 -19.38
C PRO A 148 3.37 6.66 -20.85
N ALA A 149 3.44 7.68 -21.71
CA ALA A 149 3.83 7.52 -23.09
C ALA A 149 5.31 7.12 -23.29
N ASP A 150 6.15 7.41 -22.29
CA ASP A 150 7.58 7.11 -22.32
C ASP A 150 7.91 5.74 -21.69
N ASP A 151 6.92 5.08 -21.08
CA ASP A 151 7.07 3.75 -20.48
C ASP A 151 6.50 2.67 -21.40
N THR A 152 7.38 2.08 -22.21
CA THR A 152 6.99 1.00 -23.14
C THR A 152 7.03 -0.39 -22.50
N GLU A 153 7.66 -0.53 -21.33
CA GLU A 153 7.83 -1.82 -20.64
C GLU A 153 6.56 -2.24 -19.90
N HIS A 154 5.77 -1.27 -19.38
CA HIS A 154 4.62 -1.51 -18.51
C HIS A 154 3.28 -1.14 -19.16
N THR A 155 3.24 -0.90 -20.45
CA THR A 155 2.02 -0.57 -21.18
C THR A 155 0.94 -1.64 -20.95
N GLY A 156 -0.21 -1.23 -20.42
CA GLY A 156 -1.34 -2.13 -20.14
C GLY A 156 -1.20 -3.00 -18.89
N THR A 157 -0.15 -2.84 -18.09
CA THR A 157 -0.04 -3.51 -16.78
C THR A 157 -0.80 -2.75 -15.72
N TYR A 158 -1.48 -3.49 -14.84
CA TYR A 158 -2.32 -2.91 -13.78
C TYR A 158 -1.87 -3.38 -12.41
N VAL A 159 -2.02 -2.49 -11.44
CA VAL A 159 -2.02 -2.82 -10.00
C VAL A 159 -3.40 -2.49 -9.44
N THR A 160 -3.99 -3.42 -8.71
CA THR A 160 -5.35 -3.32 -8.20
C THR A 160 -5.40 -3.46 -6.70
N ALA A 161 -6.37 -2.75 -6.08
CA ALA A 161 -6.72 -2.93 -4.68
C ALA A 161 -8.24 -2.89 -4.51
N THR A 162 -8.77 -3.73 -3.64
CA THR A 162 -10.20 -3.83 -3.36
C THR A 162 -10.46 -3.64 -1.87
N THR A 163 -11.54 -2.94 -1.54
CA THR A 163 -12.02 -2.78 -0.16
C THR A 163 -13.53 -2.75 -0.13
N THR A 164 -14.09 -3.19 0.99
CA THR A 164 -15.54 -3.08 1.24
C THR A 164 -15.84 -1.74 1.90
N ILE A 165 -16.71 -0.94 1.31
CA ILE A 165 -17.25 0.28 1.88
C ILE A 165 -18.52 -0.07 2.66
N PRO A 166 -18.62 0.23 3.96
CA PRO A 166 -19.81 -0.07 4.75
C PRO A 166 -21.02 0.79 4.30
N ALA A 167 -22.22 0.34 4.59
CA ALA A 167 -23.47 1.06 4.27
C ALA A 167 -23.50 2.46 4.90
N THR A 168 -22.88 2.61 6.06
CA THR A 168 -22.77 3.90 6.79
C THR A 168 -21.29 4.19 7.05
N PRO A 169 -20.53 4.59 6.04
CA PRO A 169 -19.13 4.96 6.24
C PRO A 169 -19.03 6.20 7.12
N PRO A 170 -17.94 6.35 7.90
CA PRO A 170 -17.72 7.54 8.71
C PRO A 170 -17.70 8.79 7.84
N ASP A 171 -18.02 9.93 8.46
CA ASP A 171 -17.88 11.25 7.85
C ASP A 171 -16.40 11.66 7.88
N CYS A 172 -15.84 12.02 6.73
CA CYS A 172 -14.44 12.44 6.61
C CYS A 172 -14.16 13.82 7.21
N CYS A 173 -15.18 14.60 7.48
CA CYS A 173 -15.07 16.02 7.83
C CYS A 173 -15.30 16.30 9.32
N LYS A 174 -15.33 15.27 10.14
CA LYS A 174 -15.47 15.36 11.60
C LYS A 174 -14.16 15.23 12.31
#